data_a5d6a7c99f633fecd2e8ade8cae05355
#
_entry.id   a5d6a7c99f633fecd2e8ade8cae05355
#
_cell.length_a   1.000
_cell.length_b   1.000
_cell.length_c   1.000
_cell.angle_alpha   90.00
_cell.angle_beta   90.00
_cell.angle_gamma   90.00
#
_symmetry.space_group_name_H-M   'P 1'
#
loop_
_entity.id
_entity.type
_entity.pdbx_description
1 polymer ?
#
loop_
_entity_poly.entity_id
_entity_poly.type
_entity_poly.pdbx_seq_one_letter_code
_entity_poly.pdbx_strand_id
1 'polypeptide(L)'
;MSTVAVVTTFNPDLSVLREQLSRTVPQVNQLIVVDNGSVAADSIRVLVEEFAKTRWFSLGENRGLGYAHNVGIQQALERGAGSVLILDQDTLPEPDMVSVLAETLVSSSAPDSRVAAV
;
A
#
# COMPACT_ATOMS: atom_id res chain seq x y z
N MET A 1 14.20 -10.13 3.07
CA MET A 1 12.73 -10.36 3.04
C MET A 1 12.07 -9.15 2.40
N SER A 2 11.18 -9.38 1.46
CA SER A 2 10.54 -8.27 0.76
C SER A 2 9.26 -7.83 1.46
N THR A 3 9.11 -6.52 1.61
CA THR A 3 7.90 -5.90 2.14
C THR A 3 7.23 -5.13 1.03
N VAL A 4 5.95 -5.40 0.80
CA VAL A 4 5.14 -4.67 -0.18
C VAL A 4 4.04 -3.92 0.56
N ALA A 5 3.96 -2.62 0.34
CA ALA A 5 2.90 -1.81 0.90
C ALA A 5 1.70 -1.80 -0.04
N VAL A 6 0.50 -1.82 0.52
CA VAL A 6 -0.76 -1.70 -0.22
C VAL A 6 -1.50 -0.48 0.32
N VAL A 7 -1.79 0.47 -0.55
CA VAL A 7 -2.57 1.65 -0.22
C VAL A 7 -3.85 1.60 -1.05
N THR A 8 -5.00 1.64 -0.38
CA THR A 8 -6.28 1.75 -1.07
C THR A 8 -6.70 3.20 -1.10
N THR A 9 -7.14 3.67 -2.26
CA THR A 9 -7.56 5.07 -2.43
C THR A 9 -9.03 5.17 -2.82
N PHE A 10 -9.71 6.14 -2.23
CA PHE A 10 -11.05 6.54 -2.65
C PHE A 10 -11.19 8.04 -2.41
N ASN A 11 -11.20 8.80 -3.50
CA ASN A 11 -11.28 10.27 -3.47
C ASN A 11 -10.31 10.89 -2.46
N PRO A 12 -9.00 10.54 -2.51
CA PRO A 12 -8.05 11.04 -1.51
C PRO A 12 -7.74 12.52 -1.70
N ASP A 13 -7.23 13.13 -0.62
CA ASP A 13 -6.55 14.41 -0.73
C ASP A 13 -5.19 14.15 -1.38
N LEU A 14 -4.95 14.74 -2.55
CA LEU A 14 -3.75 14.46 -3.33
C LEU A 14 -2.47 14.92 -2.63
N SER A 15 -2.52 16.02 -1.87
CA SER A 15 -1.32 16.49 -1.16
C SER A 15 -0.95 15.56 -0.01
N VAL A 16 -1.95 15.01 0.69
CA VAL A 16 -1.73 14.02 1.74
C VAL A 16 -1.23 12.71 1.15
N LEU A 17 -1.81 12.27 0.04
CA LEU A 17 -1.37 11.06 -0.63
C LEU A 17 0.07 11.17 -1.11
N ARG A 18 0.46 12.32 -1.68
CA ARG A 18 1.84 12.57 -2.10
C ARG A 18 2.80 12.44 -0.93
N GLU A 19 2.45 13.04 0.21
CA GLU A 19 3.28 12.96 1.41
C GLU A 19 3.39 11.52 1.92
N GLN A 20 2.27 10.80 1.94
CA GLN A 20 2.28 9.39 2.34
C GLN A 20 3.20 8.57 1.43
N LEU A 21 3.09 8.73 0.12
CA LEU A 21 3.91 7.97 -0.82
C LEU A 21 5.38 8.31 -0.64
N SER A 22 5.71 9.59 -0.45
CA SER A 22 7.11 10.01 -0.26
C SER A 22 7.71 9.42 1.01
N ARG A 23 6.92 9.21 2.05
CA ARG A 23 7.38 8.60 3.30
C ARG A 23 7.43 7.07 3.24
N THR A 24 6.55 6.45 2.45
CA THR A 24 6.40 5.00 2.42
C THR A 24 7.36 4.34 1.43
N VAL A 25 7.48 4.90 0.24
CA VAL A 25 8.28 4.29 -0.84
C VAL A 25 9.70 3.95 -0.41
N PRO A 26 10.43 4.83 0.32
CA PRO A 26 11.80 4.47 0.76
C PRO A 26 11.88 3.29 1.72
N GLN A 27 10.78 2.93 2.37
CA GLN A 27 10.77 1.92 3.41
C GLN A 27 10.38 0.53 2.91
N VAL A 28 9.92 0.41 1.66
CA VAL A 28 9.36 -0.84 1.14
C VAL A 28 10.04 -1.24 -0.16
N ASN A 29 9.91 -2.50 -0.55
CA ASN A 29 10.43 -3.01 -1.81
C ASN A 29 9.54 -2.65 -2.99
N GLN A 30 8.21 -2.65 -2.77
CA GLN A 30 7.22 -2.19 -3.74
C GLN A 30 6.04 -1.59 -3.02
N LEU A 31 5.32 -0.72 -3.73
CA LEU A 31 4.08 -0.13 -3.23
C LEU A 31 2.99 -0.31 -4.29
N ILE A 32 1.87 -0.87 -3.87
CA ILE A 32 0.72 -1.10 -4.73
C ILE A 32 -0.39 -0.14 -4.31
N VAL A 33 -0.92 0.61 -5.25
CA VAL A 33 -2.10 1.44 -5.03
C VAL A 33 -3.28 0.80 -5.73
N VAL A 34 -4.34 0.53 -4.97
CA VAL A 34 -5.61 0.03 -5.51
C VAL A 34 -6.62 1.15 -5.36
N ASP A 35 -7.08 1.69 -6.48
CA ASP A 35 -8.08 2.75 -6.47
C ASP A 35 -9.48 2.17 -6.52
N ASN A 36 -10.28 2.51 -5.53
CA ASN A 36 -11.61 1.94 -5.31
C ASN A 36 -12.71 2.82 -5.92
N GLY A 37 -12.47 3.30 -7.15
CA GLY A 37 -13.48 4.02 -7.90
C GLY A 37 -13.50 5.53 -7.66
N SER A 38 -12.34 6.15 -7.48
CA SER A 38 -12.25 7.61 -7.32
C SER A 38 -12.71 8.36 -8.56
N VAL A 39 -13.32 9.51 -8.35
CA VAL A 39 -13.73 10.39 -9.45
C VAL A 39 -12.52 10.87 -10.25
N ALA A 40 -11.44 11.25 -9.56
CA ALA A 40 -10.21 11.74 -10.17
C ALA A 40 -9.14 10.64 -10.30
N ALA A 41 -9.54 9.43 -10.70
CA ALA A 41 -8.63 8.28 -10.76
C ALA A 41 -7.39 8.56 -11.63
N ASP A 42 -7.56 9.26 -12.75
CA ASP A 42 -6.42 9.55 -13.64
C ASP A 42 -5.40 10.47 -12.97
N SER A 43 -5.85 11.45 -12.18
CA SER A 43 -4.96 12.33 -11.43
C SER A 43 -4.20 11.57 -10.35
N ILE A 44 -4.86 10.62 -9.69
CA ILE A 44 -4.23 9.76 -8.69
C ILE A 44 -3.17 8.89 -9.35
N ARG A 45 -3.49 8.29 -10.50
CA ARG A 45 -2.56 7.46 -11.25
C ARG A 45 -1.30 8.23 -11.63
N VAL A 46 -1.46 9.43 -12.15
CA VAL A 46 -0.33 10.27 -12.53
C VAL A 46 0.57 10.55 -11.32
N LEU A 47 -0.03 10.86 -10.17
CA LEU A 47 0.72 11.06 -8.94
C LEU A 47 1.49 9.81 -8.53
N VAL A 48 0.83 8.66 -8.53
CA VAL A 48 1.45 7.38 -8.14
C VAL A 48 2.63 7.05 -9.06
N GLU A 49 2.47 7.28 -10.36
CA GLU A 49 3.50 6.97 -11.34
C GLU A 49 4.72 7.88 -11.26
N GLU A 50 4.66 8.98 -10.51
CA GLU A 50 5.84 9.80 -10.21
C GLU A 50 6.83 9.11 -9.28
N PHE A 51 6.40 8.09 -8.56
CA PHE A 51 7.23 7.39 -7.58
C PHE A 51 7.74 6.07 -8.14
N ALA A 52 9.01 5.75 -7.85
CA ALA A 52 9.59 4.48 -8.24
C ALA A 52 8.97 3.34 -7.43
N LYS A 53 9.01 2.13 -7.97
CA LYS A 53 8.59 0.90 -7.29
C LYS A 53 7.08 0.85 -7.02
N THR A 54 6.29 1.62 -7.72
CA THR A 54 4.84 1.64 -7.53
C THR A 54 4.12 0.86 -8.64
N ARG A 55 2.96 0.32 -8.28
CA ARG A 55 2.03 -0.32 -9.21
C ARG A 55 0.64 0.26 -8.98
N TRP A 56 -0.08 0.49 -10.07
CA TRP A 56 -1.42 1.06 -10.04
C TRP A 56 -2.45 0.05 -10.51
N PHE A 57 -3.52 -0.10 -9.71
CA PHE A 57 -4.67 -0.91 -10.08
C PHE A 57 -5.95 -0.11 -9.83
N SER A 58 -6.79 0.02 -10.85
CA SER A 58 -8.07 0.70 -10.73
C SER A 58 -9.20 -0.31 -10.77
N LEU A 59 -10.09 -0.26 -9.79
CA LEU A 59 -11.28 -1.12 -9.78
C LEU A 59 -12.41 -0.56 -10.64
N GLY A 60 -12.34 0.73 -10.98
CA GLY A 60 -13.33 1.39 -11.82
C GLY A 60 -14.61 1.80 -11.10
N GLU A 61 -14.89 1.19 -9.96
CA GLU A 61 -16.05 1.50 -9.11
C GLU A 61 -15.73 1.13 -7.67
N ASN A 62 -16.51 1.66 -6.73
CA ASN A 62 -16.35 1.31 -5.33
C ASN A 62 -16.91 -0.08 -5.07
N ARG A 63 -16.03 -1.02 -4.74
CA ARG A 63 -16.37 -2.41 -4.44
C ARG A 63 -16.23 -2.73 -2.95
N GLY A 64 -16.07 -1.71 -2.13
CA GLY A 64 -15.84 -1.87 -0.70
C GLY A 64 -14.37 -2.00 -0.36
N LEU A 65 -14.02 -1.58 0.85
CA LEU A 65 -12.63 -1.52 1.30
C LEU A 65 -12.01 -2.92 1.41
N GLY A 66 -12.77 -3.90 1.90
CA GLY A 66 -12.28 -5.27 2.02
C GLY A 66 -11.90 -5.90 0.68
N TYR A 67 -12.72 -5.65 -0.34
CA TYR A 67 -12.42 -6.12 -1.69
C TYR A 67 -11.13 -5.48 -2.21
N ALA A 68 -11.01 -4.17 -2.04
CA ALA A 68 -9.81 -3.45 -2.50
C ALA A 68 -8.55 -3.93 -1.78
N HIS A 69 -8.62 -4.13 -0.45
CA HIS A 69 -7.53 -4.71 0.31
C HIS A 69 -7.13 -6.10 -0.24
N ASN A 70 -8.12 -6.94 -0.50
CA ASN A 70 -7.86 -8.29 -1.01
C ASN A 70 -7.18 -8.27 -2.37
N VAL A 71 -7.58 -7.36 -3.25
CA VAL A 71 -6.90 -7.20 -4.56
C VAL A 71 -5.44 -6.81 -4.34
N GLY A 72 -5.19 -5.86 -3.47
CA GLY A 72 -3.81 -5.42 -3.18
C GLY A 72 -2.97 -6.52 -2.56
N ILE A 73 -3.52 -7.23 -1.59
CA ILE A 73 -2.83 -8.36 -0.94
C ILE A 73 -2.51 -9.45 -1.97
N GLN A 74 -3.47 -9.81 -2.80
CA GLN A 74 -3.29 -10.82 -3.84
C GLN A 74 -2.15 -10.42 -4.79
N GLN A 75 -2.13 -9.18 -5.23
CA GLN A 75 -1.07 -8.68 -6.10
C GLN A 75 0.29 -8.70 -5.40
N ALA A 76 0.34 -8.35 -4.12
CA ALA A 76 1.58 -8.39 -3.35
C ALA A 76 2.12 -9.81 -3.22
N LEU A 77 1.25 -10.76 -2.92
CA LEU A 77 1.65 -12.17 -2.77
C LEU A 77 2.12 -12.75 -4.10
N GLU A 78 1.46 -12.42 -5.20
CA GLU A 78 1.86 -12.87 -6.54
C GLU A 78 3.25 -12.33 -6.94
N ARG A 79 3.67 -11.22 -6.33
CA ARG A 79 5.00 -10.63 -6.55
C ARG A 79 6.04 -11.13 -5.56
N GLY A 80 5.71 -12.14 -4.76
CA GLY A 80 6.66 -12.76 -3.84
C GLY A 80 6.89 -12.00 -2.54
N ALA A 81 5.91 -11.19 -2.10
CA ALA A 81 6.04 -10.47 -0.85
C ALA A 81 6.20 -11.41 0.33
N GLY A 82 7.22 -11.18 1.15
CA GLY A 82 7.37 -11.86 2.44
C GLY A 82 6.51 -11.23 3.51
N SER A 83 6.20 -9.94 3.38
CA SER A 83 5.33 -9.18 4.27
C SER A 83 4.49 -8.21 3.44
N VAL A 84 3.23 -8.02 3.85
CA VAL A 84 2.33 -7.06 3.23
C VAL A 84 1.90 -6.05 4.29
N LEU A 85 2.08 -4.77 3.99
CA LEU A 85 1.72 -3.67 4.87
C LEU A 85 0.54 -2.93 4.24
N ILE A 86 -0.58 -2.89 4.94
CA ILE A 86 -1.79 -2.20 4.46
C ILE A 86 -1.87 -0.84 5.12
N LEU A 87 -1.94 0.21 4.31
CA LEU A 87 -2.02 1.59 4.77
C LEU A 87 -3.31 2.24 4.30
N ASP A 88 -3.95 3.00 5.18
CA ASP A 88 -5.02 3.91 4.78
C ASP A 88 -4.43 5.09 4.02
N GLN A 89 -5.20 5.67 3.11
CA GLN A 89 -4.71 6.71 2.19
C GLN A 89 -4.23 7.99 2.88
N ASP A 90 -4.60 8.21 4.14
CA ASP A 90 -4.24 9.40 4.92
C ASP A 90 -3.25 9.12 6.03
N THR A 91 -2.75 7.90 6.15
CA THR A 91 -1.72 7.54 7.13
C THR A 91 -0.39 8.14 6.69
N LEU A 92 0.27 8.87 7.60
CA LEU A 92 1.61 9.44 7.36
C LEU A 92 2.62 8.69 8.22
N PRO A 93 3.29 7.68 7.65
CA PRO A 93 4.19 6.84 8.44
C PRO A 93 5.46 7.57 8.87
N GLU A 94 5.96 7.16 10.03
CA GLU A 94 7.28 7.60 10.50
C GLU A 94 8.39 6.92 9.68
N PRO A 95 9.61 7.48 9.65
CA PRO A 95 10.69 6.94 8.82
C PRO A 95 11.12 5.52 9.16
N ASP A 96 10.85 5.04 10.38
CA ASP A 96 11.23 3.71 10.84
C ASP A 96 10.03 2.76 10.98
N MET A 97 8.85 3.16 10.51
CA MET A 97 7.62 2.39 10.73
C MET A 97 7.75 0.94 10.23
N VAL A 98 8.28 0.75 9.03
CA VAL A 98 8.35 -0.59 8.44
C VAL A 98 9.33 -1.48 9.21
N SER A 99 10.47 -0.96 9.63
CA SER A 99 11.42 -1.76 10.39
C SER A 99 10.88 -2.14 11.76
N VAL A 100 10.15 -1.24 12.44
CA VAL A 100 9.51 -1.52 13.72
C VAL A 100 8.43 -2.61 13.56
N LEU A 101 7.59 -2.49 12.53
CA LEU A 101 6.55 -3.50 12.26
C LEU A 101 7.16 -4.84 11.87
N ALA A 102 8.24 -4.85 11.09
CA ALA A 102 8.92 -6.07 10.71
C ALA A 102 9.47 -6.82 11.92
N GLU A 103 10.06 -6.11 12.88
CA GLU A 103 10.52 -6.70 14.14
C GLU A 103 9.36 -7.33 14.91
N THR A 104 8.23 -6.62 14.99
CA THR A 104 7.03 -7.10 15.67
C THR A 104 6.51 -8.38 15.00
N LEU A 105 6.44 -8.40 13.68
CA LEU A 105 5.97 -9.55 12.92
C LEU A 105 6.90 -10.76 13.07
N VAL A 106 8.20 -10.54 13.13
CA VAL A 106 9.17 -11.63 13.35
C VAL A 106 8.96 -12.27 14.72
N SER A 107 8.70 -11.47 15.76
CA SER A 107 8.54 -11.99 17.11
C SER A 107 7.20 -12.70 17.33
N SER A 108 6.19 -12.45 16.49
CA SER A 108 4.85 -13.02 16.68
C SER A 108 4.43 -13.99 15.58
N SER A 109 5.33 -14.41 14.72
CA SER A 109 5.00 -14.89 13.38
C SER A 109 4.42 -16.29 13.24
N ALA A 110 3.41 -16.41 12.38
CA ALA A 110 3.23 -17.56 11.54
C ALA A 110 4.19 -17.44 10.35
N PRO A 111 4.80 -18.53 9.89
CA PRO A 111 5.90 -18.46 8.91
C PRO A 111 5.51 -18.09 7.49
N ASP A 112 4.23 -18.21 7.10
CA ASP A 112 3.87 -18.22 5.68
C ASP A 112 3.27 -16.92 5.16
N SER A 113 2.79 -16.04 6.01
CA SER A 113 2.27 -14.76 5.58
C SER A 113 2.32 -13.74 6.70
N ARG A 114 2.75 -12.54 6.35
CA ARG A 114 2.87 -11.44 7.30
C ARG A 114 2.15 -10.24 6.74
N VAL A 115 0.97 -9.99 7.27
CA VAL A 115 0.15 -8.86 6.88
C VAL A 115 -0.04 -7.96 8.08
N ALA A 116 0.24 -6.67 7.93
CA ALA A 116 0.02 -5.66 8.93
C ALA A 116 -0.82 -4.54 8.35
N ALA A 117 -1.77 -4.04 9.13
CA ALA A 117 -2.59 -2.89 8.75
C ALA A 117 -2.27 -1.71 9.65
N VAL A 118 -2.16 -0.55 9.04
CA VAL A 118 -1.84 0.69 9.73
C VAL A 118 -2.85 1.77 9.38
#